data_51fe8ab079d2849fae87f2f479f1ccac
#
_entry.id   51fe8ab079d2849fae87f2f479f1ccac
#
_cell.length_a   1.000
_cell.length_b   1.000
_cell.length_c   1.000
_cell.angle_alpha   90.00
_cell.angle_beta   90.00
_cell.angle_gamma   90.00
#
_symmetry.space_group_name_H-M   'P 1'
#
loop_
_entity.id
_entity.type
_entity.pdbx_description
1 polymer ?
#
loop_
_entity_poly.entity_id
_entity_poly.type
_entity_poly.pdbx_seq_one_letter_code
_entity_poly.pdbx_strand_id
1 'polypeptide(L)'
;VVSCFICLMIGLVFCNKMKAGARERLSFNEGWTFHLGEVPDASSLDFDDSQWRRLHLPHDWAIEGDFSKHNPSGTGGGALPGGIGWYRKSFVADAKEKGKHFYIDFDGVYMNAEVFVNGVSLGKRPYGYISFRYELTPYIIWNRKNVIAVRVDNAEQPNSRWYSGCGIYRNVWLTKVNPLHIAQWGTYVTAKEVSEHRATFRVCTKIQQEKDAYTSSATKATLVTTILDANGQKAGESSSEVEIEAGAMPEVEQEIEIQNPIRWSVEHPYLYKVKSEIRRNGKLVDEDETLTGIRSFRFDARKGFFLNGEPVKIKGVCLHHDLGCLGAAVHVRALERQLEILKGMGCNGIRCSHNPPAPELLDLCDRMGFIVMDEAFDMWRRKKTAHDYARYFDEWHERDLRDFIMRDRNHPSVFLWSIGNEVLEQWSDAKADTMSLEEANLILNFGHSADMLAKGDEMSVNSLLTKKLADMVKE
;
A
#
# COMPACT_ATOMS: atom_id res chain seq x y z
N VAL A 1 -40.25 32.87 22.76
CA VAL A 1 -38.94 33.35 22.31
C VAL A 1 -38.01 32.16 22.42
N VAL A 2 -37.84 31.45 21.29
CA VAL A 2 -36.91 30.31 21.17
C VAL A 2 -35.69 30.83 20.44
N SER A 3 -34.55 30.91 21.12
CA SER A 3 -33.28 31.34 20.55
C SER A 3 -32.60 30.12 19.91
N CYS A 4 -32.47 30.14 18.60
CA CYS A 4 -31.83 29.12 17.81
C CYS A 4 -30.30 29.43 17.77
N PHE A 5 -29.48 28.64 18.46
CA PHE A 5 -28.02 28.68 18.33
C PHE A 5 -27.62 27.87 17.12
N ILE A 6 -27.24 28.54 16.06
CA ILE A 6 -26.56 27.92 14.90
C ILE A 6 -25.08 27.81 15.24
N CYS A 7 -24.62 26.61 15.58
CA CYS A 7 -23.21 26.29 15.68
C CYS A 7 -22.61 26.18 14.28
N LEU A 8 -21.90 27.22 13.86
CA LEU A 8 -21.08 27.21 12.64
C LEU A 8 -19.79 26.43 12.92
N MET A 9 -19.76 25.16 12.57
CA MET A 9 -18.51 24.40 12.57
C MET A 9 -17.67 24.83 11.36
N ILE A 10 -16.75 25.75 11.58
CA ILE A 10 -15.69 26.10 10.61
C ILE A 10 -14.69 24.94 10.64
N GLY A 11 -14.76 24.10 9.64
CA GLY A 11 -13.72 23.10 9.37
C GLY A 11 -12.41 23.83 9.04
N LEU A 12 -11.52 23.92 10.00
CA LEU A 12 -10.12 24.33 9.78
C LEU A 12 -9.45 23.23 8.96
N VAL A 13 -9.44 23.42 7.65
CA VAL A 13 -8.47 22.73 6.77
C VAL A 13 -7.11 23.29 7.16
N PHE A 14 -6.37 22.53 7.97
CA PHE A 14 -4.95 22.78 8.17
C PHE A 14 -4.22 22.52 6.85
N CYS A 15 -4.17 23.53 6.01
CA CYS A 15 -3.19 23.61 4.93
C CYS A 15 -1.83 23.85 5.59
N ASN A 16 -1.12 22.77 5.91
CA ASN A 16 0.28 22.87 6.29
C ASN A 16 1.02 23.50 5.11
N LYS A 17 1.33 24.77 5.21
CA LYS A 17 2.28 25.44 4.32
C LYS A 17 3.65 24.79 4.57
N MET A 18 3.96 23.76 3.79
CA MET A 18 5.30 23.18 3.74
C MET A 18 6.28 24.28 3.37
N LYS A 19 7.37 24.38 4.12
CA LYS A 19 8.44 25.35 3.85
C LYS A 19 9.01 25.08 2.46
N ALA A 20 9.12 26.10 1.64
CA ALA A 20 9.75 26.01 0.32
C ALA A 20 11.14 25.37 0.45
N GLY A 21 11.31 24.18 -0.13
CA GLY A 21 12.59 23.45 -0.15
C GLY A 21 12.53 21.97 0.25
N ALA A 22 11.53 21.55 1.04
CA ALA A 22 11.35 20.15 1.45
C ALA A 22 10.48 19.35 0.46
N ARG A 23 10.27 18.07 0.75
CA ARG A 23 9.37 17.18 0.03
C ARG A 23 7.96 17.76 -0.12
N GLU A 24 7.38 17.60 -1.29
CA GLU A 24 5.97 17.87 -1.55
C GLU A 24 5.30 16.57 -2.02
N ARG A 25 4.21 16.15 -1.37
CA ARG A 25 3.33 15.08 -1.82
C ARG A 25 1.94 15.65 -2.04
N LEU A 26 1.57 15.77 -3.31
CA LEU A 26 0.35 16.44 -3.76
C LEU A 26 -0.66 15.41 -4.25
N SER A 27 -1.93 15.54 -3.84
CA SER A 27 -3.00 14.75 -4.46
C SER A 27 -3.06 15.05 -5.95
N PHE A 28 -3.07 13.98 -6.73
CA PHE A 28 -3.15 14.07 -8.20
C PHE A 28 -4.47 13.52 -8.75
N ASN A 29 -5.48 13.38 -7.89
CA ASN A 29 -6.76 12.75 -8.19
C ASN A 29 -7.70 13.56 -9.08
N GLU A 30 -7.62 14.88 -9.04
CA GLU A 30 -8.59 15.75 -9.73
C GLU A 30 -8.29 15.93 -11.22
N GLY A 31 -9.34 16.09 -12.02
CA GLY A 31 -9.23 16.59 -13.39
C GLY A 31 -8.60 15.62 -14.38
N TRP A 32 -8.87 14.33 -14.26
CA TRP A 32 -8.54 13.34 -15.27
C TRP A 32 -9.60 13.31 -16.38
N THR A 33 -9.18 12.95 -17.60
CA THR A 33 -10.05 12.55 -18.69
C THR A 33 -10.04 11.03 -18.81
N PHE A 34 -11.16 10.42 -19.14
CA PHE A 34 -11.35 8.98 -19.22
C PHE A 34 -12.09 8.56 -20.49
N HIS A 35 -11.65 7.46 -21.08
CA HIS A 35 -12.32 6.79 -22.18
C HIS A 35 -12.34 5.28 -21.95
N LEU A 36 -13.52 4.67 -22.08
CA LEU A 36 -13.69 3.22 -22.05
C LEU A 36 -13.51 2.66 -23.45
N GLY A 37 -12.59 1.76 -23.63
CA GLY A 37 -12.20 1.15 -24.87
C GLY A 37 -10.74 1.39 -25.23
N GLU A 38 -10.25 0.62 -26.21
CA GLU A 38 -8.90 0.83 -26.75
C GLU A 38 -8.88 2.05 -27.68
N VAL A 39 -7.87 2.88 -27.51
CA VAL A 39 -7.68 4.10 -28.30
C VAL A 39 -6.25 4.17 -28.82
N PRO A 40 -6.03 4.06 -30.14
CA PRO A 40 -4.71 4.24 -30.73
C PRO A 40 -4.13 5.61 -30.37
N ASP A 41 -2.82 5.66 -30.14
CA ASP A 41 -2.05 6.87 -29.86
C ASP A 41 -2.46 7.68 -28.62
N ALA A 42 -3.34 7.13 -27.77
CA ALA A 42 -3.81 7.80 -26.56
C ALA A 42 -2.70 8.13 -25.55
N SER A 43 -1.53 7.52 -25.66
CA SER A 43 -0.34 7.86 -24.87
C SER A 43 0.34 9.16 -25.33
N SER A 44 0.12 9.60 -26.58
CA SER A 44 0.83 10.72 -27.19
C SER A 44 0.55 12.05 -26.47
N LEU A 45 1.57 12.91 -26.41
CA LEU A 45 1.46 14.26 -25.83
C LEU A 45 0.41 15.11 -26.55
N ASP A 46 0.35 14.99 -27.89
CA ASP A 46 -0.49 15.82 -28.76
C ASP A 46 -1.87 15.21 -29.04
N PHE A 47 -2.19 14.05 -28.44
CA PHE A 47 -3.50 13.43 -28.59
C PHE A 47 -4.59 14.35 -28.05
N ASP A 48 -5.67 14.52 -28.82
CA ASP A 48 -6.84 15.33 -28.43
C ASP A 48 -7.83 14.48 -27.62
N ASP A 49 -7.85 14.70 -26.32
CA ASP A 49 -8.76 14.08 -25.36
C ASP A 49 -9.91 15.01 -24.94
N SER A 50 -10.18 16.06 -25.69
CA SER A 50 -11.21 17.06 -25.38
C SER A 50 -12.64 16.50 -25.33
N GLN A 51 -12.89 15.39 -26.05
CA GLN A 51 -14.18 14.70 -26.09
C GLN A 51 -14.30 13.60 -25.01
N TRP A 52 -13.21 13.34 -24.24
CA TRP A 52 -13.26 12.34 -23.20
C TRP A 52 -14.01 12.86 -21.97
N ARG A 53 -14.61 11.93 -21.23
CA ARG A 53 -15.30 12.26 -19.98
C ARG A 53 -14.33 12.76 -18.94
N ARG A 54 -14.63 13.88 -18.29
CA ARG A 54 -13.87 14.38 -17.14
C ARG A 54 -14.36 13.72 -15.88
N LEU A 55 -13.40 13.33 -15.02
CA LEU A 55 -13.68 12.72 -13.73
C LEU A 55 -12.59 12.99 -12.71
N HIS A 56 -12.85 12.58 -11.49
CA HIS A 56 -11.89 12.57 -10.39
C HIS A 56 -11.62 11.12 -9.96
N LEU A 57 -10.41 10.85 -9.52
CA LEU A 57 -10.04 9.58 -8.91
C LEU A 57 -10.36 9.60 -7.40
N PRO A 58 -10.53 8.46 -6.77
CA PRO A 58 -10.59 7.09 -7.31
C PRO A 58 -11.79 6.82 -8.22
N HIS A 59 -11.62 5.93 -9.20
CA HIS A 59 -12.65 5.63 -10.19
C HIS A 59 -12.67 4.12 -10.53
N ASP A 60 -13.87 3.57 -10.56
CA ASP A 60 -14.17 2.19 -10.97
C ASP A 60 -15.25 2.20 -12.04
N TRP A 61 -14.86 1.95 -13.29
CA TRP A 61 -15.84 1.98 -14.38
C TRP A 61 -16.76 0.77 -14.45
N ALA A 62 -16.42 -0.35 -13.77
CA ALA A 62 -17.23 -1.55 -13.84
C ALA A 62 -18.63 -1.33 -13.25
N ILE A 63 -18.75 -0.55 -12.16
CA ILE A 63 -20.03 -0.24 -11.53
C ILE A 63 -20.92 0.69 -12.36
N GLU A 64 -20.41 1.29 -13.42
CA GLU A 64 -21.17 2.15 -14.33
C GLU A 64 -21.87 1.35 -15.42
N GLY A 65 -21.52 0.06 -15.57
CA GLY A 65 -22.11 -0.85 -16.53
C GLY A 65 -23.21 -1.71 -15.94
N ASP A 66 -23.94 -2.37 -16.84
CA ASP A 66 -25.07 -3.21 -16.46
C ASP A 66 -24.64 -4.60 -15.92
N PHE A 67 -25.34 -5.09 -14.91
CA PHE A 67 -25.23 -6.46 -14.47
C PHE A 67 -25.72 -7.40 -15.55
N SER A 68 -24.90 -8.37 -15.94
CA SER A 68 -25.26 -9.38 -16.93
C SER A 68 -24.55 -10.70 -16.69
N LYS A 69 -25.29 -11.81 -16.78
CA LYS A 69 -24.71 -13.16 -16.79
C LYS A 69 -23.76 -13.42 -17.97
N HIS A 70 -23.78 -12.55 -18.98
CA HIS A 70 -22.89 -12.63 -20.15
C HIS A 70 -21.60 -11.84 -19.97
N ASN A 71 -21.47 -11.06 -18.90
CA ASN A 71 -20.21 -10.40 -18.59
C ASN A 71 -19.14 -11.41 -18.22
N PRO A 72 -17.91 -11.26 -18.73
CA PRO A 72 -16.84 -12.26 -18.58
C PRO A 72 -16.36 -12.43 -17.15
N SER A 73 -16.65 -11.49 -16.25
CA SER A 73 -16.35 -11.57 -14.81
C SER A 73 -17.10 -12.72 -14.11
N GLY A 74 -18.23 -13.15 -14.67
CA GLY A 74 -19.09 -14.16 -14.08
C GLY A 74 -19.65 -13.74 -12.72
N THR A 75 -20.34 -14.67 -12.04
CA THR A 75 -20.94 -14.41 -10.73
C THR A 75 -19.89 -14.10 -9.65
N GLY A 76 -18.74 -14.77 -9.67
CA GLY A 76 -17.64 -14.52 -8.75
C GLY A 76 -17.06 -13.11 -8.84
N GLY A 77 -17.00 -12.52 -10.04
CA GLY A 77 -16.57 -11.16 -10.27
C GLY A 77 -17.69 -10.10 -10.24
N GLY A 78 -18.88 -10.47 -9.73
CA GLY A 78 -20.02 -9.55 -9.58
C GLY A 78 -20.87 -9.36 -10.82
N ALA A 79 -20.64 -10.14 -11.89
CA ALA A 79 -21.38 -10.06 -13.16
C ALA A 79 -21.38 -8.65 -13.79
N LEU A 80 -20.35 -7.86 -13.53
CA LEU A 80 -20.14 -6.52 -14.08
C LEU A 80 -19.11 -6.56 -15.22
N PRO A 81 -19.12 -5.55 -16.14
CA PRO A 81 -18.22 -5.56 -17.27
C PRO A 81 -16.75 -5.33 -16.87
N GLY A 82 -15.85 -5.85 -17.69
CA GLY A 82 -14.42 -5.54 -17.67
C GLY A 82 -14.03 -4.53 -18.75
N GLY A 83 -12.95 -4.84 -19.47
CA GLY A 83 -12.54 -4.08 -20.65
C GLY A 83 -11.23 -3.33 -20.47
N ILE A 84 -10.96 -2.43 -21.41
CA ILE A 84 -9.78 -1.56 -21.41
C ILE A 84 -10.25 -0.13 -21.18
N GLY A 85 -9.55 0.61 -20.32
CA GLY A 85 -9.82 2.02 -20.08
C GLY A 85 -8.55 2.86 -20.17
N TRP A 86 -8.68 4.06 -20.72
CA TRP A 86 -7.62 5.03 -20.80
C TRP A 86 -7.93 6.23 -19.92
N TYR A 87 -6.93 6.65 -19.16
CA TYR A 87 -6.95 7.85 -18.34
C TYR A 87 -5.85 8.80 -18.80
N ARG A 88 -6.16 10.10 -18.86
CA ARG A 88 -5.17 11.12 -19.21
C ARG A 88 -5.29 12.31 -18.26
N LYS A 89 -4.15 12.90 -17.94
CA LYS A 89 -4.09 14.14 -17.16
C LYS A 89 -2.91 14.97 -17.58
N SER A 90 -3.15 16.26 -17.81
CA SER A 90 -2.09 17.23 -18.08
C SER A 90 -1.67 17.98 -16.82
N PHE A 91 -0.38 18.36 -16.76
CA PHE A 91 0.19 19.23 -15.74
C PHE A 91 1.31 20.09 -16.30
N VAL A 92 1.70 21.12 -15.56
CA VAL A 92 2.85 21.98 -15.90
C VAL A 92 3.85 21.91 -14.75
N ALA A 93 5.09 21.61 -15.06
CA ALA A 93 6.20 21.69 -14.13
C ALA A 93 6.94 23.03 -14.30
N ASP A 94 7.05 23.82 -13.24
CA ASP A 94 7.74 25.12 -13.27
C ASP A 94 9.27 24.90 -13.42
N ALA A 95 9.90 25.64 -14.33
CA ALA A 95 11.36 25.58 -14.51
C ALA A 95 12.15 26.01 -13.25
N LYS A 96 11.52 26.70 -12.29
CA LYS A 96 12.12 26.99 -10.98
C LYS A 96 12.35 25.74 -10.13
N GLU A 97 11.64 24.66 -10.45
CA GLU A 97 11.76 23.36 -9.78
C GLU A 97 12.80 22.44 -10.44
N LYS A 98 13.53 22.92 -11.47
CA LYS A 98 14.67 22.18 -12.03
C LYS A 98 15.68 21.86 -10.94
N GLY A 99 16.08 20.58 -10.91
CA GLY A 99 16.93 20.04 -9.84
C GLY A 99 16.17 19.31 -8.74
N LYS A 100 14.82 19.35 -8.73
CA LYS A 100 14.01 18.39 -7.97
C LYS A 100 13.71 17.16 -8.81
N HIS A 101 13.46 16.03 -8.13
CA HIS A 101 12.96 14.80 -8.73
C HIS A 101 11.46 14.71 -8.56
N PHE A 102 10.78 14.34 -9.62
CA PHE A 102 9.34 14.20 -9.71
C PHE A 102 8.96 12.74 -9.87
N TYR A 103 8.07 12.27 -9.03
CA TYR A 103 7.55 10.92 -9.06
C TYR A 103 6.02 10.93 -9.13
N ILE A 104 5.46 9.96 -9.83
CA ILE A 104 4.03 9.66 -9.75
C ILE A 104 3.84 8.35 -9.00
N ASP A 105 2.99 8.38 -7.97
CA ASP A 105 2.65 7.24 -7.13
C ASP A 105 1.20 6.84 -7.39
N PHE A 106 0.97 5.56 -7.63
CA PHE A 106 -0.36 4.96 -7.72
C PHE A 106 -0.55 4.02 -6.53
N ASP A 107 -1.59 4.22 -5.73
CA ASP A 107 -1.87 3.33 -4.60
C ASP A 107 -2.55 2.02 -5.02
N GLY A 108 -3.12 1.98 -6.23
CA GLY A 108 -3.65 0.77 -6.86
C GLY A 108 -4.40 1.05 -8.16
N VAL A 109 -4.16 0.19 -9.15
CA VAL A 109 -4.81 0.26 -10.48
C VAL A 109 -5.18 -1.15 -10.92
N TYR A 110 -6.45 -1.46 -11.08
CA TYR A 110 -6.88 -2.82 -11.43
C TYR A 110 -7.29 -2.91 -12.89
N MET A 111 -6.54 -3.65 -13.71
CA MET A 111 -5.21 -4.25 -13.55
C MET A 111 -4.37 -4.01 -14.79
N ASN A 112 -3.17 -4.62 -14.85
CA ASN A 112 -2.28 -4.46 -16.03
C ASN A 112 -2.04 -3.00 -16.41
N ALA A 113 -1.81 -2.14 -15.42
CA ALA A 113 -1.58 -0.71 -15.63
C ALA A 113 -0.31 -0.46 -16.42
N GLU A 114 -0.41 0.19 -17.56
CA GLU A 114 0.73 0.73 -18.30
C GLU A 114 0.69 2.26 -18.24
N VAL A 115 1.80 2.85 -17.78
CA VAL A 115 1.87 4.29 -17.52
C VAL A 115 2.81 4.96 -18.51
N PHE A 116 2.37 6.09 -19.03
CA PHE A 116 3.11 6.88 -20.01
C PHE A 116 3.27 8.31 -19.52
N VAL A 117 4.38 8.94 -19.83
CA VAL A 117 4.58 10.38 -19.72
C VAL A 117 5.03 10.93 -21.06
N ASN A 118 4.30 11.92 -21.58
CA ASN A 118 4.58 12.56 -22.87
C ASN A 118 4.79 11.57 -24.04
N GLY A 119 4.06 10.45 -24.03
CA GLY A 119 4.16 9.38 -25.03
C GLY A 119 5.21 8.31 -24.75
N VAL A 120 6.06 8.48 -23.73
CA VAL A 120 7.08 7.51 -23.36
C VAL A 120 6.53 6.56 -22.31
N SER A 121 6.58 5.23 -22.56
CA SER A 121 6.18 4.23 -21.57
C SER A 121 7.16 4.20 -20.40
N LEU A 122 6.64 4.28 -19.19
CA LEU A 122 7.40 4.11 -17.94
C LEU A 122 7.42 2.66 -17.47
N GLY A 123 6.57 1.82 -18.06
CA GLY A 123 6.47 0.41 -17.76
C GLY A 123 5.06 -0.04 -17.38
N LYS A 124 4.95 -1.33 -17.08
CA LYS A 124 3.69 -2.01 -16.75
C LYS A 124 3.74 -2.58 -15.34
N ARG A 125 2.61 -2.50 -14.63
CA ARG A 125 2.38 -3.21 -13.34
C ARG A 125 1.13 -4.06 -13.47
N PRO A 126 1.27 -5.40 -13.50
CA PRO A 126 0.15 -6.29 -13.70
C PRO A 126 -0.71 -6.50 -12.45
N TYR A 127 -0.10 -6.52 -11.25
CA TYR A 127 -0.82 -6.78 -10.00
C TYR A 127 -1.62 -5.56 -9.56
N GLY A 128 -2.95 -5.70 -9.57
CA GLY A 128 -3.86 -4.58 -9.39
C GLY A 128 -3.96 -4.01 -7.97
N TYR A 129 -3.42 -4.70 -6.96
CA TYR A 129 -3.61 -4.36 -5.55
C TYR A 129 -2.40 -3.70 -4.90
N ILE A 130 -1.25 -3.64 -5.59
CA ILE A 130 -0.02 -3.09 -5.03
C ILE A 130 0.15 -1.62 -5.41
N SER A 131 0.74 -0.85 -4.50
CA SER A 131 1.17 0.52 -4.78
C SER A 131 2.49 0.51 -5.56
N PHE A 132 2.64 1.45 -6.49
CA PHE A 132 3.84 1.54 -7.31
C PHE A 132 4.16 2.99 -7.70
N ARG A 133 5.44 3.23 -8.03
CA ARG A 133 5.99 4.53 -8.36
C ARG A 133 6.74 4.51 -9.69
N TYR A 134 6.64 5.62 -10.43
CA TYR A 134 7.51 5.91 -11.56
C TYR A 134 8.14 7.30 -11.43
N GLU A 135 9.39 7.43 -11.89
CA GLU A 135 10.07 8.71 -11.99
C GLU A 135 9.65 9.43 -13.29
N LEU A 136 9.32 10.71 -13.16
CA LEU A 136 8.92 11.57 -14.27
C LEU A 136 10.05 12.49 -14.74
N THR A 137 11.03 12.77 -13.87
CA THR A 137 12.07 13.81 -14.05
C THR A 137 12.73 13.80 -15.41
N PRO A 138 13.18 12.64 -15.97
CA PRO A 138 13.87 12.60 -17.25
C PRO A 138 13.01 13.03 -18.45
N TYR A 139 11.70 13.02 -18.28
CA TYR A 139 10.72 13.22 -19.36
C TYR A 139 9.99 14.56 -19.29
N ILE A 140 10.25 15.36 -18.24
CA ILE A 140 9.54 16.62 -17.99
C ILE A 140 9.94 17.69 -19.03
N ILE A 141 8.95 18.28 -19.66
CA ILE A 141 9.06 19.47 -20.50
C ILE A 141 8.74 20.68 -19.63
N TRP A 142 9.77 21.41 -19.22
CA TRP A 142 9.66 22.52 -18.28
C TRP A 142 8.87 23.70 -18.85
N ASN A 143 8.01 24.32 -18.01
CA ASN A 143 7.13 25.44 -18.35
C ASN A 143 6.16 25.15 -19.52
N ARG A 144 5.93 23.90 -19.85
CA ARG A 144 5.00 23.48 -20.88
C ARG A 144 4.08 22.39 -20.36
N LYS A 145 3.03 22.08 -21.14
CA LYS A 145 2.14 20.96 -20.90
C LYS A 145 2.95 19.65 -20.90
N ASN A 146 2.77 18.85 -19.86
CA ASN A 146 3.13 17.45 -19.80
C ASN A 146 1.85 16.63 -19.65
N VAL A 147 1.85 15.41 -20.12
CA VAL A 147 0.70 14.51 -20.05
C VAL A 147 1.12 13.19 -19.42
N ILE A 148 0.39 12.77 -18.39
CA ILE A 148 0.37 11.39 -17.92
C ILE A 148 -0.78 10.69 -18.61
N ALA A 149 -0.52 9.54 -19.23
CA ALA A 149 -1.53 8.63 -19.73
C ALA A 149 -1.41 7.27 -19.07
N VAL A 150 -2.53 6.63 -18.74
CA VAL A 150 -2.57 5.31 -18.11
C VAL A 150 -3.55 4.44 -18.89
N ARG A 151 -3.04 3.33 -19.42
CA ARG A 151 -3.83 2.27 -20.00
C ARG A 151 -4.07 1.20 -18.94
N VAL A 152 -5.32 0.89 -18.67
CA VAL A 152 -5.72 -0.14 -17.72
C VAL A 152 -6.42 -1.25 -18.47
N ASP A 153 -5.93 -2.49 -18.35
CA ASP A 153 -6.45 -3.61 -19.11
C ASP A 153 -6.99 -4.70 -18.19
N ASN A 154 -8.30 -4.70 -18.02
CA ASN A 154 -9.06 -5.73 -17.30
C ASN A 154 -10.05 -6.45 -18.23
N ALA A 155 -9.67 -6.68 -19.49
CA ALA A 155 -10.50 -7.35 -20.49
C ALA A 155 -10.57 -8.87 -20.29
N GLU A 156 -9.45 -9.49 -19.90
CA GLU A 156 -9.37 -10.94 -19.68
C GLU A 156 -9.91 -11.30 -18.29
N GLN A 157 -11.06 -11.97 -18.26
CA GLN A 157 -11.76 -12.39 -17.05
C GLN A 157 -12.32 -13.83 -17.21
N PRO A 158 -12.65 -14.53 -16.09
CA PRO A 158 -12.46 -14.13 -14.69
C PRO A 158 -10.99 -14.14 -14.29
N ASN A 159 -10.58 -13.14 -13.52
CA ASN A 159 -9.20 -13.00 -13.01
C ASN A 159 -9.12 -12.88 -11.49
N SER A 160 -10.26 -12.96 -10.82
CA SER A 160 -10.38 -13.12 -9.37
C SER A 160 -11.64 -13.92 -9.03
N ARG A 161 -11.79 -14.27 -7.74
CA ARG A 161 -12.96 -15.00 -7.23
C ARG A 161 -13.96 -14.10 -6.51
N TRP A 162 -13.72 -12.78 -6.56
CA TRP A 162 -14.57 -11.74 -5.96
C TRP A 162 -14.59 -10.52 -6.88
N TYR A 163 -15.46 -9.58 -6.58
CA TYR A 163 -15.49 -8.30 -7.30
C TYR A 163 -14.21 -7.51 -7.08
N SER A 164 -13.49 -7.19 -8.13
CA SER A 164 -12.21 -6.49 -8.08
C SER A 164 -12.26 -5.07 -8.62
N GLY A 165 -13.31 -4.71 -9.35
CA GLY A 165 -13.44 -3.41 -9.99
C GLY A 165 -12.55 -3.24 -11.21
N CYS A 166 -12.54 -2.04 -11.78
CA CYS A 166 -11.76 -1.69 -12.96
C CYS A 166 -11.31 -0.22 -12.90
N GLY A 167 -10.03 0.04 -13.11
CA GLY A 167 -9.55 1.41 -13.26
C GLY A 167 -8.53 1.84 -12.22
N ILE A 168 -8.31 3.15 -12.14
CA ILE A 168 -7.49 3.78 -11.11
C ILE A 168 -8.38 3.93 -9.87
N TYR A 169 -8.52 2.85 -9.10
CA TYR A 169 -9.50 2.74 -8.02
C TYR A 169 -8.98 3.18 -6.65
N ARG A 170 -7.70 3.55 -6.55
CA ARG A 170 -7.04 4.14 -5.38
C ARG A 170 -6.44 5.49 -5.72
N ASN A 171 -5.87 6.17 -4.72
CA ASN A 171 -5.31 7.50 -4.88
C ASN A 171 -4.08 7.53 -5.80
N VAL A 172 -3.88 8.70 -6.42
CA VAL A 172 -2.67 9.02 -7.19
C VAL A 172 -2.04 10.28 -6.59
N TRP A 173 -0.71 10.26 -6.47
CA TRP A 173 0.06 11.33 -5.88
C TRP A 173 1.17 11.80 -6.81
N LEU A 174 1.43 13.11 -6.80
CA LEU A 174 2.63 13.69 -7.40
C LEU A 174 3.60 14.04 -6.25
N THR A 175 4.74 13.37 -6.23
CA THR A 175 5.76 13.57 -5.20
C THR A 175 6.95 14.31 -5.81
N LYS A 176 7.38 15.39 -5.15
CA LYS A 176 8.55 16.18 -5.54
C LYS A 176 9.56 16.19 -4.40
N VAL A 177 10.81 15.84 -4.66
CA VAL A 177 11.88 15.78 -3.68
C VAL A 177 13.16 16.43 -4.19
N ASN A 178 14.05 16.79 -3.28
CA ASN A 178 15.41 17.16 -3.65
C ASN A 178 16.24 15.92 -4.04
N PRO A 179 17.36 16.04 -4.75
CA PRO A 179 18.25 14.91 -5.06
C PRO A 179 18.70 14.11 -3.83
N LEU A 180 18.88 14.78 -2.70
CA LEU A 180 19.10 14.15 -1.40
C LEU A 180 17.77 14.09 -0.65
N HIS A 181 17.26 12.89 -0.42
CA HIS A 181 15.95 12.69 0.22
C HIS A 181 15.84 11.33 0.90
N ILE A 182 14.83 11.17 1.75
CA ILE A 182 14.45 9.89 2.32
C ILE A 182 13.76 9.06 1.21
N ALA A 183 14.22 7.83 1.00
CA ALA A 183 13.68 6.94 -0.03
C ALA A 183 12.18 6.67 0.17
N GLN A 184 11.50 6.24 -0.89
CA GLN A 184 10.11 5.77 -0.77
C GLN A 184 10.03 4.61 0.23
N TRP A 185 9.11 4.71 1.22
CA TRP A 185 8.99 3.75 2.33
C TRP A 185 10.32 3.49 3.05
N GLY A 186 11.21 4.50 3.03
CA GLY A 186 12.56 4.39 3.53
C GLY A 186 12.67 4.39 5.05
N THR A 187 11.66 4.87 5.77
CA THR A 187 11.63 4.83 7.23
C THR A 187 11.02 3.51 7.70
N TYR A 188 11.74 2.79 8.54
CA TYR A 188 11.26 1.57 9.20
C TYR A 188 11.43 1.69 10.71
N VAL A 189 10.34 1.49 11.44
CA VAL A 189 10.27 1.69 12.89
C VAL A 189 9.86 0.41 13.60
N THR A 190 10.66 0.00 14.56
CA THR A 190 10.33 -1.12 15.46
C THR A 190 10.48 -0.69 16.91
N ALA A 191 9.65 -1.23 17.79
CA ALA A 191 9.77 -1.02 19.22
C ALA A 191 10.43 -2.24 19.88
N LYS A 192 11.49 -2.00 20.65
CA LYS A 192 12.20 -3.00 21.45
C LYS A 192 12.00 -2.73 22.94
N GLU A 193 12.24 -3.72 23.77
CA GLU A 193 12.22 -3.61 25.25
C GLU A 193 10.93 -2.95 25.78
N VAL A 194 9.79 -3.30 25.19
CA VAL A 194 8.52 -2.66 25.52
C VAL A 194 8.06 -3.06 26.93
N SER A 195 7.99 -2.08 27.81
CA SER A 195 7.48 -2.19 29.18
C SER A 195 6.54 -1.02 29.50
N GLU A 196 6.05 -0.94 30.74
CA GLU A 196 5.25 0.22 31.22
C GLU A 196 6.13 1.45 31.44
N HIS A 197 7.42 1.24 31.77
CA HIS A 197 8.31 2.34 32.14
C HIS A 197 9.21 2.80 31.01
N ARG A 198 9.49 1.93 30.05
CA ARG A 198 10.43 2.21 28.97
C ARG A 198 10.10 1.41 27.71
N ALA A 199 10.32 2.03 26.56
CA ALA A 199 10.46 1.37 25.28
C ALA A 199 11.55 2.04 24.45
N THR A 200 12.21 1.28 23.56
CA THR A 200 13.19 1.82 22.63
C THR A 200 12.68 1.69 21.21
N PHE A 201 12.54 2.81 20.52
CA PHE A 201 12.35 2.80 19.07
C PHE A 201 13.69 2.59 18.37
N ARG A 202 13.75 1.56 17.54
CA ARG A 202 14.78 1.39 16.52
C ARG A 202 14.22 1.95 15.21
N VAL A 203 14.84 2.99 14.68
CA VAL A 203 14.44 3.65 13.44
C VAL A 203 15.55 3.46 12.41
N CYS A 204 15.23 2.74 11.33
CA CYS A 204 16.09 2.58 10.17
C CYS A 204 15.59 3.51 9.07
N THR A 205 16.45 4.41 8.58
CA THR A 205 16.09 5.38 7.54
C THR A 205 17.01 5.20 6.32
N LYS A 206 16.43 4.86 5.17
CA LYS A 206 17.14 4.83 3.89
C LYS A 206 17.16 6.22 3.29
N ILE A 207 18.37 6.74 3.06
CA ILE A 207 18.60 8.06 2.48
C ILE A 207 19.11 7.86 1.06
N GLN A 208 18.41 8.43 0.09
CA GLN A 208 18.76 8.35 -1.33
C GLN A 208 19.44 9.63 -1.76
N GLN A 209 20.60 9.49 -2.43
CA GLN A 209 21.24 10.58 -3.17
C GLN A 209 21.12 10.25 -4.65
N GLU A 210 20.29 10.99 -5.36
CA GLU A 210 20.17 10.82 -6.81
C GLU A 210 21.48 11.16 -7.52
N LYS A 211 21.77 10.42 -8.58
CA LYS A 211 22.88 10.72 -9.47
C LYS A 211 22.38 11.60 -10.60
N ASP A 212 22.63 12.88 -10.52
CA ASP A 212 22.33 13.83 -11.57
C ASP A 212 23.58 14.52 -12.11
N ALA A 213 23.42 15.37 -13.11
CA ALA A 213 24.52 16.13 -13.72
C ALA A 213 25.21 17.10 -12.75
N TYR A 214 24.62 17.36 -11.59
CA TYR A 214 25.10 18.36 -10.60
C TYR A 214 25.67 17.70 -9.34
N THR A 215 25.50 16.37 -9.17
CA THR A 215 25.90 15.63 -7.97
C THR A 215 26.97 14.61 -8.33
N SER A 216 28.24 15.05 -8.32
CA SER A 216 29.41 14.22 -8.67
C SER A 216 30.27 13.78 -7.48
N SER A 217 29.97 14.28 -6.28
CA SER A 217 30.74 14.01 -5.05
C SER A 217 29.84 13.55 -3.92
N ALA A 218 30.45 12.89 -2.93
CA ALA A 218 29.77 12.53 -1.70
C ALA A 218 29.16 13.76 -1.01
N THR A 219 27.96 13.59 -0.48
CA THR A 219 27.24 14.66 0.25
C THR A 219 27.23 14.35 1.73
N LYS A 220 27.71 15.33 2.54
CA LYS A 220 27.58 15.27 4.01
C LYS A 220 26.25 15.87 4.44
N ALA A 221 25.55 15.15 5.29
CA ALA A 221 24.25 15.55 5.83
C ALA A 221 24.07 15.04 7.27
N THR A 222 23.10 15.59 7.96
CA THR A 222 22.68 15.15 9.29
C THR A 222 21.27 14.60 9.18
N LEU A 223 21.05 13.37 9.61
CA LEU A 223 19.71 12.79 9.83
C LEU A 223 19.30 13.10 11.27
N VAL A 224 18.21 13.85 11.44
CA VAL A 224 17.57 14.10 12.75
C VAL A 224 16.24 13.37 12.79
N THR A 225 16.08 12.46 13.75
CA THR A 225 14.81 11.74 13.95
C THR A 225 14.21 12.15 15.30
N THR A 226 13.02 12.72 15.24
CA THR A 226 12.27 13.19 16.41
C THR A 226 11.00 12.34 16.56
N ILE A 227 10.78 11.80 17.76
CA ILE A 227 9.53 11.12 18.12
C ILE A 227 8.61 12.14 18.77
N LEU A 228 7.43 12.31 18.19
CA LEU A 228 6.37 13.15 18.73
C LEU A 228 5.25 12.29 19.28
N ASP A 229 4.69 12.69 20.40
CA ASP A 229 3.48 12.10 20.98
C ASP A 229 2.22 12.53 20.20
N ALA A 230 1.06 12.02 20.60
CA ALA A 230 -0.23 12.35 19.95
C ALA A 230 -0.60 13.85 20.06
N ASN A 231 0.00 14.60 21.00
CA ASN A 231 -0.18 16.02 21.17
C ASN A 231 0.86 16.86 20.40
N GLY A 232 1.78 16.20 19.69
CA GLY A 232 2.87 16.84 18.97
C GLY A 232 4.04 17.26 19.86
N GLN A 233 4.09 16.79 21.11
CA GLN A 233 5.21 17.06 22.01
C GLN A 233 6.35 16.06 21.76
N LYS A 234 7.59 16.56 21.88
CA LYS A 234 8.77 15.71 21.70
C LYS A 234 8.89 14.70 22.84
N ALA A 235 8.83 13.42 22.49
CA ALA A 235 9.06 12.30 23.40
C ALA A 235 10.49 11.77 23.35
N GLY A 236 11.20 11.95 22.24
CA GLY A 236 12.61 11.56 22.09
C GLY A 236 13.21 12.06 20.79
N GLU A 237 14.54 12.02 20.68
CA GLU A 237 15.25 12.49 19.50
C GLU A 237 16.63 11.83 19.37
N SER A 238 17.07 11.61 18.15
CA SER A 238 18.43 11.16 17.82
C SER A 238 18.94 11.92 16.59
N SER A 239 20.26 12.05 16.49
CA SER A 239 20.91 12.71 15.36
C SER A 239 22.16 11.94 14.93
N SER A 240 22.34 11.76 13.62
CA SER A 240 23.45 11.02 13.03
C SER A 240 24.02 11.77 11.84
N GLU A 241 25.33 11.95 11.81
CA GLU A 241 26.03 12.43 10.62
C GLU A 241 26.17 11.31 9.61
N VAL A 242 25.93 11.63 8.34
CA VAL A 242 25.99 10.68 7.24
C VAL A 242 26.69 11.28 6.04
N GLU A 243 27.52 10.48 5.38
CA GLU A 243 28.15 10.81 4.10
C GLU A 243 27.63 9.85 3.03
N ILE A 244 27.07 10.40 1.94
CA ILE A 244 26.30 9.64 0.96
C ILE A 244 26.89 9.89 -0.42
N GLU A 245 27.36 8.83 -1.06
CA GLU A 245 27.87 8.87 -2.44
C GLU A 245 26.72 9.13 -3.44
N ALA A 246 27.06 9.76 -4.57
CA ALA A 246 26.10 9.98 -5.65
C ALA A 246 25.57 8.65 -6.20
N GLY A 247 24.25 8.48 -6.23
CA GLY A 247 23.57 7.25 -6.63
C GLY A 247 23.49 6.19 -5.54
N ALA A 248 23.99 6.45 -4.32
CA ALA A 248 23.89 5.52 -3.20
C ALA A 248 22.59 5.72 -2.40
N MET A 249 22.21 4.65 -1.68
CA MET A 249 21.05 4.63 -0.79
C MET A 249 21.42 3.90 0.51
N PRO A 250 22.28 4.50 1.37
CA PRO A 250 22.62 3.91 2.66
C PRO A 250 21.42 3.91 3.62
N GLU A 251 21.43 2.94 4.53
CA GLU A 251 20.51 2.86 5.66
C GLU A 251 21.21 3.36 6.93
N VAL A 252 20.55 4.24 7.66
CA VAL A 252 21.01 4.79 8.93
C VAL A 252 20.12 4.29 10.04
N GLU A 253 20.71 3.63 11.02
CA GLU A 253 20.00 3.12 12.19
C GLU A 253 20.18 4.06 13.39
N GLN A 254 19.06 4.36 14.08
CA GLN A 254 19.03 5.18 15.29
C GLN A 254 18.18 4.47 16.35
N GLU A 255 18.62 4.54 17.60
CA GLU A 255 17.84 4.10 18.75
C GLU A 255 17.41 5.29 19.59
N ILE A 256 16.12 5.34 19.97
CA ILE A 256 15.51 6.45 20.70
C ILE A 256 14.68 5.86 21.84
N GLU A 257 15.08 6.17 23.06
CA GLU A 257 14.38 5.72 24.26
C GLU A 257 13.17 6.61 24.55
N ILE A 258 12.04 5.98 24.86
CA ILE A 258 10.81 6.64 25.28
C ILE A 258 10.51 6.22 26.71
N GLN A 259 10.44 7.21 27.60
CA GLN A 259 10.08 7.01 29.01
C GLN A 259 8.57 6.99 29.18
N ASN A 260 8.08 6.04 30.01
CA ASN A 260 6.65 5.84 30.29
C ASN A 260 5.78 5.83 29.03
N PRO A 261 6.06 4.92 28.08
CA PRO A 261 5.39 4.92 26.78
C PRO A 261 3.92 4.57 26.93
N ILE A 262 3.06 5.28 26.17
CA ILE A 262 1.66 4.90 26.00
C ILE A 262 1.62 3.83 24.89
N ARG A 263 1.20 2.62 25.26
CA ARG A 263 1.20 1.48 24.32
C ARG A 263 -0.06 1.45 23.49
N TRP A 264 0.09 1.14 22.22
CA TRP A 264 -1.03 0.91 21.30
C TRP A 264 -1.76 -0.39 21.65
N SER A 265 -3.09 -0.33 21.75
CA SER A 265 -3.94 -1.51 21.86
C SER A 265 -5.25 -1.31 21.10
N VAL A 266 -6.08 -2.34 21.05
CA VAL A 266 -7.43 -2.30 20.44
C VAL A 266 -8.33 -1.28 21.13
N GLU A 267 -8.21 -1.17 22.45
CA GLU A 267 -9.01 -0.26 23.29
C GLU A 267 -8.41 1.15 23.35
N HIS A 268 -7.09 1.25 23.24
CA HIS A 268 -6.33 2.49 23.33
C HIS A 268 -5.34 2.59 22.15
N PRO A 269 -5.81 2.93 20.95
CA PRO A 269 -4.99 2.95 19.74
C PRO A 269 -4.10 4.20 19.66
N TYR A 270 -3.14 4.31 20.59
CA TYR A 270 -2.26 5.46 20.72
C TYR A 270 -1.13 5.42 19.70
N LEU A 271 -0.98 6.51 18.94
CA LEU A 271 0.02 6.62 17.88
C LEU A 271 1.06 7.68 18.21
N TYR A 272 2.30 7.36 17.89
CA TYR A 272 3.42 8.29 17.83
C TYR A 272 3.70 8.67 16.39
N LYS A 273 4.28 9.85 16.19
CA LYS A 273 4.79 10.31 14.91
C LYS A 273 6.30 10.30 14.94
N VAL A 274 6.90 9.55 14.05
CA VAL A 274 8.34 9.57 13.78
C VAL A 274 8.58 10.56 12.67
N LYS A 275 9.24 11.67 12.98
CA LYS A 275 9.62 12.71 12.04
C LYS A 275 11.11 12.57 11.74
N SER A 276 11.46 12.23 10.50
CA SER A 276 12.83 12.13 10.01
C SER A 276 13.16 13.34 9.13
N GLU A 277 14.19 14.08 9.47
CA GLU A 277 14.63 15.27 8.75
C GLU A 277 16.07 15.09 8.25
N ILE A 278 16.31 15.34 6.97
CA ILE A 278 17.65 15.45 6.41
C ILE A 278 18.04 16.92 6.39
N ARG A 279 19.16 17.26 7.02
CA ARG A 279 19.70 18.60 7.08
C ARG A 279 21.09 18.66 6.46
N ARG A 280 21.34 19.70 5.64
CA ARG A 280 22.65 19.99 5.05
C ARG A 280 23.05 21.40 5.44
N ASN A 281 24.21 21.57 6.09
CA ASN A 281 24.65 22.85 6.63
C ASN A 281 23.58 23.54 7.50
N GLY A 282 22.89 22.75 8.34
CA GLY A 282 21.81 23.19 9.22
C GLY A 282 20.46 23.49 8.54
N LYS A 283 20.39 23.50 7.19
CA LYS A 283 19.15 23.74 6.44
C LYS A 283 18.41 22.43 6.18
N LEU A 284 17.09 22.45 6.34
CA LEU A 284 16.22 21.33 5.98
C LEU A 284 16.28 21.09 4.47
N VAL A 285 16.56 19.83 4.08
CA VAL A 285 16.62 19.38 2.69
C VAL A 285 15.43 18.50 2.36
N ASP A 286 15.09 17.57 3.25
CA ASP A 286 13.93 16.69 3.11
C ASP A 286 13.38 16.35 4.49
N GLU A 287 12.08 16.02 4.55
CA GLU A 287 11.43 15.51 5.75
C GLU A 287 10.36 14.48 5.39
N ASP A 288 10.23 13.48 6.24
CA ASP A 288 9.21 12.44 6.14
C ASP A 288 8.60 12.16 7.50
N GLU A 289 7.31 11.86 7.53
CA GLU A 289 6.57 11.57 8.75
C GLU A 289 5.95 10.17 8.67
N THR A 290 6.25 9.33 9.66
CA THR A 290 5.71 7.97 9.78
C THR A 290 4.91 7.86 11.07
N LEU A 291 3.64 7.46 10.98
CA LEU A 291 2.85 7.09 12.15
C LEU A 291 3.17 5.66 12.56
N THR A 292 3.26 5.41 13.85
CA THR A 292 3.47 4.08 14.41
C THR A 292 2.97 3.98 15.85
N GLY A 293 2.94 2.78 16.41
CA GLY A 293 2.52 2.55 17.80
C GLY A 293 3.50 1.64 18.53
N ILE A 294 3.66 1.88 19.83
CA ILE A 294 4.47 1.02 20.71
C ILE A 294 3.60 -0.14 21.16
N ARG A 295 3.96 -1.34 20.82
CA ARG A 295 3.28 -2.57 21.26
C ARG A 295 4.21 -3.76 21.32
N SER A 296 3.80 -4.75 22.09
CA SER A 296 4.36 -6.10 22.05
C SER A 296 3.24 -7.12 21.88
N PHE A 297 3.51 -8.21 21.17
CA PHE A 297 2.57 -9.31 21.07
C PHE A 297 3.27 -10.66 21.10
N ARG A 298 2.54 -11.68 21.51
CA ARG A 298 3.00 -13.07 21.46
C ARG A 298 1.83 -14.02 21.25
N PHE A 299 2.15 -15.15 20.68
CA PHE A 299 1.27 -16.30 20.61
C PHE A 299 1.68 -17.36 21.60
N ASP A 300 0.74 -17.93 22.29
CA ASP A 300 0.92 -19.05 23.22
C ASP A 300 0.03 -20.21 22.75
N ALA A 301 0.64 -21.38 22.56
CA ALA A 301 -0.07 -22.55 22.01
C ALA A 301 -1.27 -23.02 22.85
N ARG A 302 -1.29 -22.69 24.15
CA ARG A 302 -2.38 -23.09 25.06
C ARG A 302 -3.28 -21.95 25.48
N LYS A 303 -2.78 -20.71 25.47
CA LYS A 303 -3.47 -19.53 26.02
C LYS A 303 -3.90 -18.54 24.94
N GLY A 304 -3.44 -18.71 23.67
CA GLY A 304 -3.82 -17.90 22.53
C GLY A 304 -2.97 -16.64 22.36
N PHE A 305 -3.58 -15.58 21.86
CA PHE A 305 -2.94 -14.33 21.50
C PHE A 305 -2.89 -13.35 22.68
N PHE A 306 -1.75 -12.70 22.86
CA PHE A 306 -1.53 -11.66 23.86
C PHE A 306 -1.02 -10.39 23.19
N LEU A 307 -1.60 -9.26 23.56
CA LEU A 307 -1.18 -7.92 23.16
C LEU A 307 -0.78 -7.15 24.44
N ASN A 308 0.46 -6.64 24.48
CA ASN A 308 1.02 -5.94 25.64
C ASN A 308 0.98 -6.74 26.95
N GLY A 309 1.06 -8.07 26.86
CA GLY A 309 0.97 -8.96 28.00
C GLY A 309 -0.44 -9.41 28.38
N GLU A 310 -1.49 -8.72 27.89
CA GLU A 310 -2.89 -9.04 28.16
C GLU A 310 -3.47 -10.01 27.12
N PRO A 311 -4.30 -10.99 27.53
CA PRO A 311 -4.93 -11.91 26.61
C PRO A 311 -6.01 -11.20 25.77
N VAL A 312 -5.95 -11.36 24.46
CA VAL A 312 -6.93 -10.76 23.54
C VAL A 312 -7.60 -11.86 22.73
N LYS A 313 -8.94 -11.91 22.81
CA LYS A 313 -9.72 -12.75 21.91
C LYS A 313 -9.96 -12.01 20.60
N ILE A 314 -9.42 -12.55 19.49
CA ILE A 314 -9.61 -12.00 18.17
C ILE A 314 -11.05 -12.27 17.71
N LYS A 315 -11.79 -11.21 17.43
CA LYS A 315 -13.15 -11.23 16.84
C LYS A 315 -13.04 -10.52 15.51
N GLY A 316 -12.63 -11.25 14.47
CA GLY A 316 -12.28 -10.69 13.18
C GLY A 316 -13.27 -11.05 12.08
N VAL A 317 -13.20 -10.27 11.02
CA VAL A 317 -13.89 -10.51 9.75
C VAL A 317 -12.88 -10.50 8.60
N CYS A 318 -13.23 -11.21 7.52
CA CYS A 318 -12.54 -11.06 6.24
C CYS A 318 -13.19 -9.91 5.48
N LEU A 319 -12.38 -8.98 4.98
CA LEU A 319 -12.83 -7.89 4.11
C LEU A 319 -12.20 -8.04 2.73
N HIS A 320 -13.04 -8.10 1.71
CA HIS A 320 -12.64 -7.74 0.36
C HIS A 320 -12.62 -6.22 0.25
N HIS A 321 -12.08 -5.67 -0.83
CA HIS A 321 -11.80 -4.24 -0.96
C HIS A 321 -12.96 -3.42 -1.54
N ASP A 322 -14.11 -4.02 -1.80
CA ASP A 322 -15.28 -3.34 -2.33
C ASP A 322 -16.02 -2.51 -1.27
N LEU A 323 -16.66 -1.46 -1.74
CA LEU A 323 -17.42 -0.51 -0.94
C LEU A 323 -18.91 -0.44 -1.36
N GLY A 324 -19.48 -1.58 -1.76
CA GLY A 324 -20.86 -1.70 -2.19
C GLY A 324 -21.15 -0.87 -3.44
N CYS A 325 -22.07 0.10 -3.36
CA CYS A 325 -22.45 0.93 -4.52
C CYS A 325 -21.32 1.84 -5.06
N LEU A 326 -20.21 1.96 -4.34
CA LEU A 326 -19.01 2.68 -4.81
C LEU A 326 -18.04 1.76 -5.57
N GLY A 327 -18.37 0.47 -5.68
CA GLY A 327 -17.47 -0.51 -6.28
C GLY A 327 -16.18 -0.64 -5.50
N ALA A 328 -15.07 -0.74 -6.21
CA ALA A 328 -13.73 -0.77 -5.62
C ALA A 328 -13.13 0.63 -5.39
N ALA A 329 -13.75 1.70 -5.89
CA ALA A 329 -13.25 3.06 -5.74
C ALA A 329 -13.12 3.46 -4.27
N VAL A 330 -11.88 3.68 -3.82
CA VAL A 330 -11.56 3.91 -2.41
C VAL A 330 -12.01 5.31 -1.97
N HIS A 331 -12.93 5.33 -1.01
CA HIS A 331 -13.35 6.54 -0.33
C HIS A 331 -13.13 6.37 1.18
N VAL A 332 -12.23 7.15 1.75
CA VAL A 332 -11.83 7.03 3.17
C VAL A 332 -13.02 7.02 4.12
N ARG A 333 -14.00 7.90 3.91
CA ARG A 333 -15.19 7.94 4.78
C ARG A 333 -16.07 6.69 4.66
N ALA A 334 -16.09 6.04 3.51
CA ALA A 334 -16.81 4.76 3.34
C ALA A 334 -16.10 3.61 4.06
N LEU A 335 -14.78 3.54 3.97
CA LEU A 335 -13.96 2.60 4.75
C LEU A 335 -14.15 2.83 6.26
N GLU A 336 -14.07 4.07 6.71
CA GLU A 336 -14.27 4.44 8.12
C GLU A 336 -15.66 4.00 8.60
N ARG A 337 -16.71 4.23 7.80
CA ARG A 337 -18.08 3.77 8.12
C ARG A 337 -18.16 2.24 8.25
N GLN A 338 -17.50 1.48 7.38
CA GLN A 338 -17.44 0.01 7.51
C GLN A 338 -16.81 -0.37 8.87
N LEU A 339 -15.67 0.23 9.21
CA LEU A 339 -14.98 -0.05 10.46
C LEU A 339 -15.78 0.40 11.68
N GLU A 340 -16.49 1.54 11.63
CA GLU A 340 -17.42 1.99 12.69
C GLU A 340 -18.51 0.95 12.96
N ILE A 341 -19.11 0.40 11.91
CA ILE A 341 -20.14 -0.65 12.02
C ILE A 341 -19.54 -1.91 12.63
N LEU A 342 -18.38 -2.36 12.15
CA LEU A 342 -17.69 -3.54 12.67
C LEU A 342 -17.30 -3.35 14.15
N LYS A 343 -16.80 -2.18 14.52
CA LYS A 343 -16.49 -1.84 15.91
C LYS A 343 -17.74 -1.91 16.79
N GLY A 344 -18.86 -1.35 16.31
CA GLY A 344 -20.17 -1.40 16.98
C GLY A 344 -20.70 -2.83 17.18
N MET A 345 -20.33 -3.77 16.31
CA MET A 345 -20.65 -5.20 16.45
C MET A 345 -19.69 -5.92 17.42
N GLY A 346 -18.67 -5.24 17.95
CA GLY A 346 -17.65 -5.83 18.82
C GLY A 346 -16.50 -6.50 18.07
N CYS A 347 -16.32 -6.22 16.78
CA CYS A 347 -15.19 -6.68 15.98
C CYS A 347 -13.91 -5.91 16.37
N ASN A 348 -12.78 -6.63 16.44
CA ASN A 348 -11.48 -6.04 16.77
C ASN A 348 -10.37 -6.51 15.82
N GLY A 349 -10.70 -7.28 14.78
CA GLY A 349 -9.72 -7.81 13.83
C GLY A 349 -10.24 -7.81 12.40
N ILE A 350 -9.32 -7.59 11.46
CA ILE A 350 -9.56 -7.59 10.02
C ILE A 350 -8.56 -8.53 9.35
N ARG A 351 -9.03 -9.37 8.44
CA ARG A 351 -8.18 -10.04 7.45
C ARG A 351 -8.41 -9.39 6.09
N CYS A 352 -7.34 -8.94 5.46
CA CYS A 352 -7.37 -8.37 4.12
C CYS A 352 -7.46 -9.49 3.07
N SER A 353 -8.66 -9.87 2.68
CA SER A 353 -8.93 -11.03 1.81
C SER A 353 -8.93 -10.62 0.33
N HIS A 354 -8.15 -11.16 -0.51
CA HIS A 354 -6.92 -11.94 -0.32
C HIS A 354 -5.84 -11.21 -1.11
N ASN A 355 -5.54 -9.98 -0.72
CA ASN A 355 -4.68 -9.05 -1.43
C ASN A 355 -4.26 -7.86 -0.56
N PRO A 356 -3.20 -7.13 -0.92
CA PRO A 356 -2.81 -5.90 -0.25
C PRO A 356 -3.95 -4.88 -0.18
N PRO A 357 -4.29 -4.37 1.01
CA PRO A 357 -5.37 -3.40 1.18
C PRO A 357 -5.00 -2.01 0.65
N ALA A 358 -5.99 -1.13 0.59
CA ALA A 358 -5.72 0.29 0.43
C ALA A 358 -4.95 0.82 1.66
N PRO A 359 -3.94 1.70 1.48
CA PRO A 359 -3.19 2.28 2.60
C PRO A 359 -4.11 2.90 3.66
N GLU A 360 -5.17 3.55 3.23
CA GLU A 360 -6.15 4.21 4.11
C GLU A 360 -6.89 3.22 5.05
N LEU A 361 -7.02 1.95 4.66
CA LEU A 361 -7.62 0.94 5.54
C LEU A 361 -6.73 0.69 6.75
N LEU A 362 -5.42 0.58 6.55
CA LEU A 362 -4.46 0.37 7.62
C LEU A 362 -4.34 1.60 8.52
N ASP A 363 -4.30 2.81 7.94
CA ASP A 363 -4.36 4.06 8.70
C ASP A 363 -5.59 4.14 9.61
N LEU A 364 -6.73 3.70 9.11
CA LEU A 364 -7.97 3.64 9.88
C LEU A 364 -7.89 2.55 10.97
N CYS A 365 -7.37 1.37 10.67
CA CYS A 365 -7.18 0.30 11.64
C CYS A 365 -6.25 0.73 12.78
N ASP A 366 -5.18 1.45 12.47
CA ASP A 366 -4.25 2.00 13.46
C ASP A 366 -4.96 2.98 14.42
N ARG A 367 -5.80 3.88 13.87
CA ARG A 367 -6.50 4.91 14.65
C ARG A 367 -7.73 4.39 15.40
N MET A 368 -8.41 3.39 14.85
CA MET A 368 -9.64 2.85 15.42
C MET A 368 -9.42 1.62 16.30
N GLY A 369 -8.19 1.10 16.37
CA GLY A 369 -7.85 -0.05 17.19
C GLY A 369 -8.37 -1.37 16.63
N PHE A 370 -7.98 -1.73 15.41
CA PHE A 370 -8.15 -3.06 14.86
C PHE A 370 -6.80 -3.73 14.68
N ILE A 371 -6.71 -5.02 14.99
CA ILE A 371 -5.57 -5.84 14.60
C ILE A 371 -5.80 -6.38 13.18
N VAL A 372 -4.75 -6.42 12.38
CA VAL A 372 -4.86 -6.76 10.96
C VAL A 372 -3.97 -7.96 10.62
N MET A 373 -4.55 -8.95 9.97
CA MET A 373 -3.86 -9.94 9.18
C MET A 373 -3.76 -9.43 7.76
N ASP A 374 -2.57 -8.96 7.40
CA ASP A 374 -2.30 -8.36 6.12
C ASP A 374 -1.86 -9.42 5.11
N GLU A 375 -2.53 -9.50 3.95
CA GLU A 375 -2.41 -10.64 3.04
C GLU A 375 -1.94 -10.20 1.65
N ALA A 376 -0.92 -10.91 1.13
CA ALA A 376 -0.26 -10.55 -0.11
C ALA A 376 -0.96 -11.09 -1.36
N PHE A 377 -1.30 -12.40 -1.38
CA PHE A 377 -1.74 -13.09 -2.59
C PHE A 377 -2.90 -14.05 -2.34
N ASP A 378 -3.84 -14.16 -3.29
CA ASP A 378 -4.83 -15.24 -3.29
C ASP A 378 -4.25 -16.54 -3.85
N MET A 379 -3.43 -16.47 -4.88
CA MET A 379 -2.78 -17.61 -5.54
C MET A 379 -1.31 -17.35 -5.75
N TRP A 380 -0.55 -18.43 -5.99
CA TRP A 380 0.84 -18.35 -6.43
C TRP A 380 0.93 -18.74 -7.91
N ARG A 381 1.65 -19.83 -8.26
CA ARG A 381 1.84 -20.32 -9.63
C ARG A 381 0.61 -21.01 -10.19
N ARG A 382 -0.17 -21.69 -9.32
CA ARG A 382 -1.36 -22.44 -9.73
C ARG A 382 -2.56 -21.51 -9.72
N LYS A 383 -3.14 -21.35 -10.91
CA LYS A 383 -4.33 -20.51 -11.09
C LYS A 383 -5.55 -21.09 -10.41
N LYS A 384 -6.39 -20.21 -9.91
CA LYS A 384 -7.73 -20.49 -9.38
C LYS A 384 -8.84 -20.02 -10.32
N THR A 385 -8.51 -19.08 -11.22
CA THR A 385 -9.38 -18.63 -12.31
C THR A 385 -8.60 -18.55 -13.61
N ALA A 386 -9.29 -18.40 -14.74
CA ALA A 386 -8.67 -18.52 -16.06
C ALA A 386 -7.54 -17.51 -16.29
N HIS A 387 -7.68 -16.28 -15.78
CA HIS A 387 -6.82 -15.14 -16.09
C HIS A 387 -6.28 -14.42 -14.85
N ASP A 388 -6.12 -15.14 -13.72
CA ASP A 388 -5.66 -14.56 -12.47
C ASP A 388 -4.16 -14.24 -12.42
N TYR A 389 -3.69 -13.78 -11.27
CA TYR A 389 -2.32 -13.34 -11.06
C TYR A 389 -1.27 -14.45 -11.22
N ALA A 390 -1.65 -15.74 -11.16
CA ALA A 390 -0.71 -16.86 -11.32
C ALA A 390 0.12 -16.75 -12.62
N ARG A 391 -0.44 -16.16 -13.68
CA ARG A 391 0.26 -15.91 -14.96
C ARG A 391 1.42 -14.92 -14.88
N TYR A 392 1.46 -14.13 -13.81
CA TYR A 392 2.50 -13.12 -13.55
C TYR A 392 3.38 -13.46 -12.35
N PHE A 393 2.99 -14.48 -11.57
CA PHE A 393 3.58 -14.76 -10.27
C PHE A 393 5.10 -14.95 -10.34
N ASP A 394 5.58 -15.78 -11.24
CA ASP A 394 7.03 -16.10 -11.34
C ASP A 394 7.90 -14.86 -11.61
N GLU A 395 7.38 -13.91 -12.40
CA GLU A 395 8.10 -12.68 -12.74
C GLU A 395 7.99 -11.59 -11.67
N TRP A 396 6.82 -11.48 -11.00
CA TRP A 396 6.48 -10.29 -10.23
C TRP A 396 6.41 -10.48 -8.72
N HIS A 397 6.25 -11.73 -8.22
CA HIS A 397 5.96 -11.97 -6.81
C HIS A 397 6.99 -11.38 -5.84
N GLU A 398 8.29 -11.42 -6.17
CA GLU A 398 9.34 -10.89 -5.29
C GLU A 398 9.22 -9.38 -5.13
N ARG A 399 9.00 -8.68 -6.24
CA ARG A 399 8.82 -7.23 -6.24
C ARG A 399 7.53 -6.84 -5.53
N ASP A 400 6.43 -7.50 -5.87
CA ASP A 400 5.11 -7.18 -5.30
C ASP A 400 5.07 -7.46 -3.79
N LEU A 401 5.64 -8.57 -3.33
CA LEU A 401 5.74 -8.89 -1.90
C LEU A 401 6.63 -7.89 -1.16
N ARG A 402 7.76 -7.50 -1.74
CA ARG A 402 8.67 -6.50 -1.14
C ARG A 402 7.99 -5.13 -1.03
N ASP A 403 7.38 -4.66 -2.11
CA ASP A 403 6.67 -3.38 -2.13
C ASP A 403 5.53 -3.36 -1.10
N PHE A 404 4.80 -4.47 -0.95
CA PHE A 404 3.74 -4.66 0.04
C PHE A 404 4.26 -4.53 1.48
N ILE A 405 5.31 -5.28 1.83
CA ILE A 405 5.87 -5.25 3.18
C ILE A 405 6.47 -3.89 3.50
N MET A 406 7.24 -3.32 2.58
CA MET A 406 7.87 -2.01 2.79
C MET A 406 6.84 -0.90 2.99
N ARG A 407 5.71 -0.97 2.29
CA ARG A 407 4.63 -0.01 2.44
C ARG A 407 3.96 -0.12 3.82
N ASP A 408 3.69 -1.34 4.28
CA ASP A 408 2.77 -1.57 5.40
C ASP A 408 3.46 -1.89 6.75
N ARG A 409 4.77 -2.09 6.77
CA ARG A 409 5.52 -2.57 7.94
C ARG A 409 5.53 -1.66 9.18
N ASN A 410 5.13 -0.40 9.05
CA ASN A 410 5.10 0.55 10.17
C ASN A 410 3.75 0.61 10.89
N HIS A 411 2.72 -0.05 10.37
CA HIS A 411 1.38 -0.05 10.97
C HIS A 411 1.33 -0.90 12.25
N PRO A 412 1.04 -0.32 13.42
CA PRO A 412 0.93 -1.11 14.66
C PRO A 412 -0.27 -2.06 14.65
N SER A 413 -1.26 -1.84 13.81
CA SER A 413 -2.40 -2.74 13.62
C SER A 413 -1.99 -4.06 12.98
N VAL A 414 -0.99 -4.09 12.11
CA VAL A 414 -0.54 -5.31 11.43
C VAL A 414 0.20 -6.20 12.42
N PHE A 415 -0.36 -7.37 12.76
CA PHE A 415 0.23 -8.34 13.68
C PHE A 415 0.60 -9.66 13.02
N LEU A 416 0.10 -9.90 11.81
CA LEU A 416 0.35 -11.12 11.05
C LEU A 416 0.42 -10.81 9.57
N TRP A 417 1.45 -11.34 8.91
CA TRP A 417 1.64 -11.29 7.48
C TRP A 417 1.23 -12.63 6.86
N SER A 418 0.33 -12.58 5.89
CA SER A 418 -0.09 -13.76 5.14
C SER A 418 0.49 -13.71 3.73
N ILE A 419 1.24 -14.74 3.37
CA ILE A 419 1.91 -14.83 2.07
C ILE A 419 1.06 -15.49 0.99
N GLY A 420 -0.13 -15.99 1.35
CA GLY A 420 -1.05 -16.58 0.38
C GLY A 420 -2.33 -17.12 1.02
N ASN A 421 -3.37 -17.22 0.23
CA ASN A 421 -4.66 -17.76 0.62
C ASN A 421 -4.91 -19.10 -0.08
N GLU A 422 -5.14 -20.18 0.68
CA GLU A 422 -5.56 -21.48 0.12
C GLU A 422 -4.75 -21.88 -1.13
N VAL A 423 -3.42 -21.64 -1.09
CA VAL A 423 -2.58 -21.84 -2.25
C VAL A 423 -2.47 -23.33 -2.59
N LEU A 424 -2.78 -23.67 -3.83
CA LEU A 424 -2.88 -25.07 -4.28
C LEU A 424 -1.52 -25.78 -4.27
N GLU A 425 -0.44 -25.04 -4.32
CA GLU A 425 0.93 -25.57 -4.21
C GLU A 425 1.25 -26.23 -2.87
N GLN A 426 0.54 -25.87 -1.80
CA GLN A 426 0.72 -26.49 -0.48
C GLN A 426 0.09 -27.89 -0.39
N TRP A 427 -0.70 -28.27 -1.39
CA TRP A 427 -1.27 -29.60 -1.47
C TRP A 427 -0.25 -30.52 -2.13
N SER A 428 0.42 -31.33 -1.34
CA SER A 428 1.66 -32.06 -1.66
C SER A 428 1.51 -33.19 -2.69
N ASP A 429 0.37 -33.39 -3.33
CA ASP A 429 0.18 -34.44 -4.33
C ASP A 429 0.24 -33.85 -5.75
N ALA A 430 1.02 -34.51 -6.64
CA ALA A 430 1.03 -34.21 -8.06
C ALA A 430 -0.36 -34.27 -8.72
N LYS A 431 -1.33 -34.90 -8.06
CA LYS A 431 -2.73 -34.95 -8.47
C LYS A 431 -3.52 -33.68 -8.13
N ALA A 432 -2.97 -32.73 -7.38
CA ALA A 432 -3.66 -31.47 -7.04
C ALA A 432 -4.10 -30.67 -8.29
N ASP A 433 -3.41 -30.82 -9.41
CA ASP A 433 -3.79 -30.22 -10.69
C ASP A 433 -5.02 -30.88 -11.36
N THR A 434 -5.37 -32.10 -10.93
CA THR A 434 -6.50 -32.89 -11.45
C THR A 434 -7.57 -33.11 -10.41
N MET A 435 -7.40 -32.60 -9.19
CA MET A 435 -8.34 -32.77 -8.10
C MET A 435 -9.65 -32.02 -8.40
N SER A 436 -10.77 -32.69 -8.19
CA SER A 436 -12.08 -32.06 -8.31
C SER A 436 -12.30 -31.05 -7.17
N LEU A 437 -13.20 -30.10 -7.40
CA LEU A 437 -13.61 -29.13 -6.38
C LEU A 437 -14.15 -29.80 -5.12
N GLU A 438 -14.76 -30.97 -5.29
CA GLU A 438 -15.35 -31.78 -4.21
C GLU A 438 -14.26 -32.45 -3.36
N GLU A 439 -13.24 -33.02 -3.99
CA GLU A 439 -12.06 -33.56 -3.30
C GLU A 439 -11.28 -32.50 -2.57
N ALA A 440 -11.13 -31.31 -3.18
CA ALA A 440 -10.51 -30.15 -2.58
C ALA A 440 -11.24 -29.68 -1.31
N ASN A 441 -12.58 -29.60 -1.38
CA ASN A 441 -13.41 -29.22 -0.24
C ASN A 441 -13.38 -30.29 0.89
N LEU A 442 -13.26 -31.56 0.55
CA LEU A 442 -13.09 -32.63 1.53
C LEU A 442 -11.78 -32.45 2.34
N ILE A 443 -10.67 -32.16 1.67
CA ILE A 443 -9.38 -31.93 2.33
C ILE A 443 -9.42 -30.67 3.19
N LEU A 444 -10.02 -29.59 2.70
CA LEU A 444 -10.15 -28.32 3.44
C LEU A 444 -11.00 -28.45 4.71
N ASN A 445 -12.05 -29.28 4.67
CA ASN A 445 -12.98 -29.41 5.80
C ASN A 445 -12.61 -30.52 6.79
N PHE A 446 -11.91 -31.58 6.37
CA PHE A 446 -11.61 -32.75 7.19
C PHE A 446 -10.12 -33.00 7.45
N GLY A 447 -9.24 -32.19 6.85
CA GLY A 447 -7.79 -32.27 7.01
C GLY A 447 -7.15 -33.42 6.23
N HIS A 448 -5.83 -33.51 6.34
CA HIS A 448 -5.04 -34.55 5.70
C HIS A 448 -5.13 -35.87 6.48
N SER A 449 -5.18 -36.98 5.79
CA SER A 449 -5.06 -38.29 6.41
C SER A 449 -3.68 -38.49 7.06
N ALA A 450 -3.60 -39.35 8.09
CA ALA A 450 -2.33 -39.68 8.74
C ALA A 450 -1.25 -40.16 7.76
N ASP A 451 -1.65 -40.87 6.69
CA ASP A 451 -0.75 -41.34 5.63
C ASP A 451 -0.22 -40.22 4.75
N MET A 452 -0.97 -39.14 4.55
CA MET A 452 -0.50 -37.94 3.85
C MET A 452 0.49 -37.14 4.70
N LEU A 453 0.26 -37.07 6.01
CA LEU A 453 1.17 -36.39 6.93
C LEU A 453 2.49 -37.17 7.12
N ALA A 454 2.46 -38.51 7.06
CA ALA A 454 3.64 -39.36 7.17
C ALA A 454 4.58 -39.29 5.93
N LYS A 455 4.07 -38.86 4.77
CA LYS A 455 4.87 -38.63 3.55
C LYS A 455 5.54 -37.24 3.49
N GLY A 456 5.41 -36.42 4.53
CA GLY A 456 5.86 -35.03 4.59
C GLY A 456 7.36 -34.79 4.74
N ASP A 457 8.22 -35.84 4.72
CA ASP A 457 9.66 -35.69 4.91
C ASP A 457 10.45 -35.30 3.65
N GLU A 458 9.86 -35.34 2.49
CA GLU A 458 10.44 -34.73 1.29
C GLU A 458 9.98 -33.28 1.17
N MET A 459 10.87 -32.33 1.39
CA MET A 459 10.59 -30.92 1.11
C MET A 459 10.20 -30.77 -0.35
N SER A 460 8.91 -30.69 -0.60
CA SER A 460 8.38 -30.46 -1.93
C SER A 460 8.86 -29.10 -2.46
N VAL A 461 8.93 -28.93 -3.78
CA VAL A 461 9.22 -27.63 -4.42
C VAL A 461 8.36 -26.50 -3.83
N ASN A 462 7.19 -26.85 -3.35
CA ASN A 462 6.21 -25.96 -2.73
C ASN A 462 6.61 -25.50 -1.32
N SER A 463 7.25 -26.38 -0.54
CA SER A 463 7.83 -26.00 0.77
C SER A 463 8.98 -25.01 0.60
N LEU A 464 9.77 -25.12 -0.47
CA LEU A 464 10.84 -24.17 -0.79
C LEU A 464 10.27 -22.79 -1.16
N LEU A 465 9.18 -22.73 -1.93
CA LEU A 465 8.52 -21.46 -2.26
C LEU A 465 7.91 -20.82 -1.00
N THR A 466 7.23 -21.60 -0.17
CA THR A 466 6.69 -21.12 1.12
C THR A 466 7.79 -20.55 1.99
N LYS A 467 8.92 -21.28 2.11
CA LYS A 467 10.08 -20.81 2.86
C LYS A 467 10.64 -19.51 2.29
N LYS A 468 10.83 -19.44 0.98
CA LYS A 468 11.32 -18.24 0.30
C LYS A 468 10.46 -17.01 0.59
N LEU A 469 9.14 -17.12 0.42
CA LEU A 469 8.22 -16.01 0.67
C LEU A 469 8.20 -15.62 2.15
N ALA A 470 8.24 -16.60 3.07
CA ALA A 470 8.30 -16.34 4.51
C ALA A 470 9.63 -15.69 4.93
N ASP A 471 10.74 -16.06 4.32
CA ASP A 471 12.05 -15.44 4.58
C ASP A 471 12.04 -13.98 4.10
N MET A 472 11.49 -13.69 2.92
CA MET A 472 11.35 -12.31 2.41
C MET A 472 10.51 -11.40 3.33
N VAL A 473 9.54 -11.96 4.05
CA VAL A 473 8.75 -11.21 5.05
C VAL A 473 9.58 -10.92 6.31
N LYS A 474 10.55 -11.78 6.65
CA LYS A 474 11.37 -11.65 7.87
C LYS A 474 12.59 -10.75 7.68
N GLU A 475 13.08 -10.58 6.44
CA GLU A 475 14.16 -9.67 6.07
C GLU A 475 13.75 -8.20 6.24
#